data_1245ff52b953d4cfe9738da727fe7ab3
#
_entry.id   1245ff52b953d4cfe9738da727fe7ab3
#
_cell.length_a   1.000
_cell.length_b   1.000
_cell.length_c   1.000
_cell.angle_alpha   90.00
_cell.angle_beta   90.00
_cell.angle_gamma   90.00
#
_symmetry.space_group_name_H-M   'P 1'
#
loop_
_entity.id
_entity.type
_entity.pdbx_description
1 polymer ?
#
loop_
_entity_poly.entity_id
_entity_poly.type
_entity_poly.pdbx_seq_one_letter_code
_entity_poly.pdbx_strand_id
1 'polypeptide(L)'
;PILYVLPYDTLDEAIALNNDVPQGLSSCIFTTDVREAERFISATGSDCGIANNNIGPSGAEIGGAFGGEKETGGGRESGSDVWKSYMRRQTNTVNYSRELPLAQGIKFN
;
A
#
# COMPACT_ATOMS: atom_id res chain seq x y z
N PRO A 1 -19.70 -17.41 -4.63
CA PRO A 1 -20.92 -17.21 -3.82
C PRO A 1 -20.75 -17.70 -2.36
N ILE A 2 -19.54 -17.75 -1.83
CA ILE A 2 -19.27 -18.13 -0.43
C ILE A 2 -18.99 -16.88 0.38
N LEU A 3 -19.70 -16.72 1.51
CA LEU A 3 -19.49 -15.67 2.47
C LEU A 3 -19.06 -16.30 3.79
N TYR A 4 -17.92 -15.92 4.32
CA TYR A 4 -17.48 -16.25 5.68
C TYR A 4 -17.91 -15.15 6.63
N VAL A 5 -18.48 -15.53 7.77
CA VAL A 5 -18.91 -14.62 8.83
C VAL A 5 -18.11 -14.95 10.08
N LEU A 6 -17.38 -13.97 10.58
CA LEU A 6 -16.51 -14.08 11.76
C LEU A 6 -16.98 -13.06 12.80
N PRO A 7 -17.38 -13.49 14.00
CA PRO A 7 -17.69 -12.57 15.09
C PRO A 7 -16.39 -11.99 15.65
N TYR A 8 -16.46 -10.80 16.21
CA TYR A 8 -15.37 -10.15 16.93
C TYR A 8 -15.92 -9.31 18.09
N ASP A 9 -15.11 -9.06 19.11
CA ASP A 9 -15.48 -8.26 20.27
C ASP A 9 -14.92 -6.84 20.24
N THR A 10 -13.78 -6.64 19.57
CA THR A 10 -13.10 -5.34 19.48
C THR A 10 -12.69 -5.01 18.04
N LEU A 11 -12.55 -3.73 17.73
CA LEU A 11 -12.07 -3.29 16.41
C LEU A 11 -10.67 -3.81 16.12
N ASP A 12 -9.78 -3.86 17.11
CA ASP A 12 -8.42 -4.37 16.93
C ASP A 12 -8.42 -5.86 16.57
N GLU A 13 -9.32 -6.65 17.15
CA GLU A 13 -9.54 -8.04 16.76
C GLU A 13 -10.08 -8.14 15.32
N ALA A 14 -11.06 -7.32 14.96
CA ALA A 14 -11.58 -7.29 13.60
C ALA A 14 -10.50 -6.93 12.56
N ILE A 15 -9.63 -5.96 12.86
CA ILE A 15 -8.49 -5.59 12.03
C ILE A 15 -7.50 -6.76 11.93
N ALA A 16 -7.20 -7.43 13.04
CA ALA A 16 -6.31 -8.58 13.04
C ALA A 16 -6.86 -9.72 12.16
N LEU A 17 -8.14 -10.05 12.29
CA LEU A 17 -8.80 -11.05 11.44
C LEU A 17 -8.81 -10.65 9.96
N ASN A 18 -9.08 -9.38 9.66
CA ASN A 18 -9.02 -8.85 8.29
C ASN A 18 -7.62 -8.99 7.68
N ASN A 19 -6.58 -8.82 8.49
CA ASN A 19 -5.20 -8.86 8.03
C ASN A 19 -4.58 -10.28 8.04
N ASP A 20 -5.20 -11.24 8.71
CA ASP A 20 -4.71 -12.63 8.84
C ASP A 20 -5.05 -13.49 7.63
N VAL A 21 -4.74 -12.97 6.45
CA VAL A 21 -4.88 -13.67 5.16
C VAL A 21 -3.71 -13.30 4.25
N PRO A 22 -3.32 -14.16 3.30
CA PRO A 22 -2.21 -13.85 2.40
C PRO A 22 -2.52 -12.75 1.38
N GLN A 23 -3.78 -12.44 1.16
CA GLN A 23 -4.21 -11.40 0.22
C GLN A 23 -4.38 -10.05 0.92
N GLY A 24 -4.20 -8.96 0.17
CA GLY A 24 -4.36 -7.59 0.66
C GLY A 24 -4.84 -6.64 -0.45
N LEU A 25 -5.84 -7.06 -1.24
CA LEU A 25 -6.30 -6.25 -2.36
C LEU A 25 -7.22 -5.12 -1.87
N SER A 26 -8.35 -5.47 -1.25
CA SER A 26 -9.34 -4.49 -0.81
C SER A 26 -10.09 -4.93 0.42
N SER A 27 -10.51 -3.94 1.20
CA SER A 27 -11.31 -4.11 2.41
C SER A 27 -12.22 -2.90 2.63
N CYS A 28 -13.18 -3.03 3.53
CA CYS A 28 -14.00 -1.90 3.95
C CYS A 28 -14.47 -2.05 5.38
N ILE A 29 -14.78 -0.93 6.01
CA ILE A 29 -15.47 -0.84 7.29
C ILE A 29 -16.78 -0.05 7.13
N PHE A 30 -17.81 -0.48 7.84
CA PHE A 30 -19.05 0.27 7.98
C PHE A 30 -19.21 0.66 9.45
N THR A 31 -19.07 1.95 9.73
CA THR A 31 -19.15 2.50 11.08
C THR A 31 -19.67 3.93 11.06
N THR A 32 -20.27 4.37 12.17
CA THR A 32 -20.60 5.77 12.44
C THR A 32 -19.61 6.44 13.39
N ASP A 33 -18.65 5.69 13.94
CA ASP A 33 -17.59 6.24 14.79
C ASP A 33 -16.38 6.65 13.92
N VAL A 34 -16.10 7.95 13.93
CA VAL A 34 -14.96 8.51 13.16
C VAL A 34 -13.61 7.95 13.63
N ARG A 35 -13.47 7.57 14.92
CA ARG A 35 -12.21 7.03 15.43
C ARG A 35 -11.97 5.61 14.90
N GLU A 36 -13.03 4.81 14.79
CA GLU A 36 -12.95 3.49 14.16
C GLU A 36 -12.58 3.61 12.67
N ALA A 37 -13.23 4.53 11.96
CA ALA A 37 -12.94 4.81 10.56
C ALA A 37 -11.47 5.19 10.36
N GLU A 38 -10.97 6.17 11.12
CA GLU A 38 -9.58 6.61 11.08
C GLU A 38 -8.60 5.51 11.50
N ARG A 39 -8.93 4.71 12.51
CA ARG A 39 -8.12 3.57 12.94
C ARG A 39 -8.00 2.52 11.84
N PHE A 40 -9.09 2.23 11.15
CA PHE A 40 -9.11 1.23 10.08
C PHE A 40 -8.24 1.60 8.88
N ILE A 41 -8.22 2.89 8.48
CA ILE A 41 -7.39 3.36 7.34
C ILE A 41 -5.98 3.81 7.75
N SER A 42 -5.64 3.74 9.03
CA SER A 42 -4.30 4.12 9.50
C SER A 42 -3.23 3.11 9.06
N ALA A 43 -1.94 3.49 9.22
CA ALA A 43 -0.80 2.63 8.91
C ALA A 43 -0.76 1.32 9.72
N THR A 44 -1.52 1.24 10.80
CA THR A 44 -1.67 0.03 11.65
C THR A 44 -3.08 -0.57 11.55
N GLY A 45 -3.86 -0.11 10.58
CA GLY A 45 -5.21 -0.59 10.30
C GLY A 45 -5.23 -1.71 9.27
N SER A 46 -6.09 -1.57 8.26
CA SER A 46 -6.20 -2.58 7.19
C SER A 46 -4.95 -2.64 6.31
N ASP A 47 -4.38 -3.83 6.17
CA ASP A 47 -3.24 -4.12 5.29
C ASP A 47 -3.72 -4.49 3.89
N CYS A 48 -4.38 -3.54 3.24
CA CYS A 48 -4.92 -3.67 1.90
C CYS A 48 -4.55 -2.45 1.05
N GLY A 49 -4.42 -2.65 -0.26
CA GLY A 49 -4.19 -1.56 -1.19
C GLY A 49 -5.37 -0.61 -1.34
N ILE A 50 -6.58 -1.10 -1.04
CA ILE A 50 -7.81 -0.30 -0.97
C ILE A 50 -8.45 -0.53 0.39
N ALA A 51 -8.66 0.52 1.17
CA ALA A 51 -9.36 0.49 2.45
C ALA A 51 -10.45 1.56 2.44
N ASN A 52 -11.69 1.14 2.40
CA ASN A 52 -12.85 2.02 2.23
C ASN A 52 -13.64 2.17 3.54
N ASN A 53 -14.23 3.33 3.74
CA ASN A 53 -15.16 3.59 4.84
C ASN A 53 -16.57 3.82 4.28
N ASN A 54 -17.56 3.08 4.81
CA ASN A 54 -18.99 3.21 4.49
C ASN A 54 -19.33 3.07 3.00
N ILE A 55 -18.48 2.36 2.28
CA ILE A 55 -18.68 1.93 0.90
C ILE A 55 -18.08 0.54 0.73
N GLY A 56 -18.59 -0.26 -0.20
CA GLY A 56 -18.09 -1.62 -0.43
C GLY A 56 -16.64 -1.65 -0.87
N PRO A 57 -15.97 -2.80 -0.77
CA PRO A 57 -14.57 -2.95 -1.11
C PRO A 57 -14.32 -3.01 -2.62
N SER A 58 -15.37 -3.07 -3.43
CA SER A 58 -15.28 -3.12 -4.88
C SER A 58 -15.12 -1.74 -5.49
N GLY A 59 -14.39 -1.67 -6.56
CA GLY A 59 -14.31 -0.47 -7.39
C GLY A 59 -13.01 0.28 -7.25
N ALA A 60 -12.27 0.29 -8.34
CA ALA A 60 -11.23 1.25 -8.56
C ALA A 60 -11.81 2.43 -9.32
N GLU A 61 -11.83 3.58 -8.70
CA GLU A 61 -12.03 4.83 -9.42
C GLU A 61 -10.80 5.11 -10.30
N ILE A 62 -11.01 5.63 -11.51
CA ILE A 62 -9.90 5.92 -12.44
C ILE A 62 -8.84 6.83 -11.81
N GLY A 63 -9.24 7.76 -10.94
CA GLY A 63 -8.32 8.64 -10.21
C GLY A 63 -7.59 7.97 -9.05
N GLY A 64 -8.04 6.81 -8.60
CA GLY A 64 -7.46 6.06 -7.48
C GLY A 64 -6.41 5.05 -7.93
N ALA A 65 -5.36 4.90 -7.14
CA ALA A 65 -4.36 3.87 -7.36
C ALA A 65 -4.95 2.49 -7.00
N PHE A 66 -4.96 1.57 -7.96
CA PHE A 66 -5.47 0.21 -7.78
C PHE A 66 -4.32 -0.78 -7.66
N GLY A 67 -4.36 -1.61 -6.65
CA GLY A 67 -3.39 -2.67 -6.41
C GLY A 67 -3.45 -3.12 -4.97
N GLY A 68 -2.71 -4.16 -4.64
CA GLY A 68 -2.78 -4.83 -3.34
C GLY A 68 -1.46 -4.81 -2.58
N GLU A 69 -1.55 -5.33 -1.39
CA GLU A 69 -0.44 -5.64 -0.50
C GLU A 69 -0.26 -7.16 -0.41
N LYS A 70 0.75 -7.61 0.32
CA LYS A 70 1.05 -9.02 0.55
C LYS A 70 1.14 -9.83 -0.76
N GLU A 71 0.51 -10.99 -0.87
CA GLU A 71 0.56 -11.83 -2.07
C GLU A 71 -0.21 -11.25 -3.27
N THR A 72 -1.03 -10.22 -3.07
CA THR A 72 -1.65 -9.48 -4.16
C THR A 72 -0.71 -8.46 -4.81
N GLY A 73 0.53 -8.37 -4.34
CA GLY A 73 1.60 -7.53 -4.89
C GLY A 73 1.59 -6.11 -4.35
N GLY A 74 2.73 -5.42 -4.49
CA GLY A 74 2.92 -4.03 -4.03
C GLY A 74 2.83 -2.98 -5.12
N GLY A 75 2.47 -3.36 -6.34
CA GLY A 75 2.30 -2.42 -7.45
C GLY A 75 0.96 -1.70 -7.38
N ARG A 76 0.88 -0.63 -8.15
CA ARG A 76 -0.38 0.10 -8.35
C ARG A 76 -0.56 0.39 -9.82
N GLU A 77 -1.79 0.24 -10.30
CA GLU A 77 -2.26 0.74 -11.60
C GLU A 77 -3.29 1.84 -11.38
N SER A 78 -3.50 2.68 -12.34
CA SER A 78 -4.30 3.90 -12.23
C SER A 78 -3.72 4.89 -11.19
N GLY A 79 -4.38 6.03 -11.02
CA GLY A 79 -3.88 7.09 -10.17
C GLY A 79 -2.94 8.06 -10.89
N SER A 80 -2.70 9.21 -10.27
CA SER A 80 -2.00 10.35 -10.88
C SER A 80 -0.52 10.08 -11.20
N ASP A 81 0.09 9.11 -10.53
CA ASP A 81 1.52 8.80 -10.68
C ASP A 81 1.80 7.43 -11.31
N VAL A 82 0.77 6.77 -11.84
CA VAL A 82 0.89 5.45 -12.48
C VAL A 82 1.94 5.41 -13.60
N TRP A 83 2.13 6.52 -14.29
CA TRP A 83 3.13 6.64 -15.35
C TRP A 83 4.55 6.26 -14.88
N LYS A 84 4.87 6.44 -13.60
CA LYS A 84 6.16 6.03 -13.02
C LYS A 84 6.36 4.51 -13.06
N SER A 85 5.27 3.74 -13.00
CA SER A 85 5.31 2.27 -13.06
C SER A 85 5.71 1.76 -14.46
N TYR A 86 5.52 2.56 -15.48
CA TYR A 86 5.90 2.25 -16.87
C TYR A 86 7.31 2.73 -17.22
N MET A 87 8.00 3.42 -16.29
CA MET A 87 9.31 3.98 -16.50
C MET A 87 10.38 3.15 -15.79
N ARG A 88 11.49 2.90 -16.48
CA ARG A 88 12.66 2.31 -15.84
C ARG A 88 13.36 3.36 -14.99
N ARG A 89 13.47 3.10 -13.70
CA ARG A 89 14.25 3.96 -12.81
C ARG A 89 15.72 3.56 -12.86
N GLN A 90 16.58 4.53 -13.13
CA GLN A 90 18.03 4.33 -13.18
C GLN A 90 18.72 5.59 -12.66
N THR A 91 19.67 5.41 -11.76
CA THR A 91 20.57 6.50 -11.37
C THR A 91 21.77 6.49 -12.31
N ASN A 92 22.10 7.65 -12.87
CA ASN A 92 23.26 7.84 -13.72
C ASN A 92 24.13 8.94 -13.14
N THR A 93 25.40 8.66 -13.01
CA THR A 93 26.42 9.64 -12.63
C THR A 93 27.48 9.66 -13.71
N VAL A 94 27.76 10.84 -14.25
CA VAL A 94 28.78 11.04 -15.26
C VAL A 94 29.90 11.90 -14.70
N ASN A 95 31.10 11.36 -14.63
CA ASN A 95 32.28 12.10 -14.22
C ASN A 95 32.99 12.66 -15.47
N TYR A 96 33.00 13.98 -15.62
CA TYR A 96 33.67 14.68 -16.71
C TYR A 96 35.14 15.01 -16.42
N SER A 97 35.63 14.77 -15.18
CA SER A 97 37.05 14.96 -14.87
C SER A 97 37.88 13.74 -15.26
N ARG A 98 39.20 13.91 -15.25
CA ARG A 98 40.15 12.79 -15.43
C ARG A 98 40.52 12.12 -14.09
N GLU A 99 40.00 12.62 -12.99
CA GLU A 99 40.24 12.09 -11.66
C GLU A 99 39.14 11.09 -11.30
N LEU A 100 39.45 10.14 -10.43
CA LEU A 100 38.45 9.24 -9.83
C LEU A 100 38.02 9.80 -8.46
N PRO A 101 36.94 10.54 -8.40
CA PRO A 101 36.39 10.98 -7.10
C PRO A 101 35.79 9.78 -6.38
N LEU A 102 36.36 9.45 -5.23
CA LEU A 102 35.84 8.36 -4.39
C LEU A 102 34.72 8.90 -3.52
N ALA A 103 33.63 8.13 -3.41
CA ALA A 103 32.51 8.47 -2.56
C ALA A 103 32.96 8.55 -1.08
N GLN A 104 32.34 9.44 -0.34
CA GLN A 104 32.51 9.55 1.12
C GLN A 104 33.93 9.83 1.60
N GLY A 105 34.77 10.45 0.77
CA GLY A 105 36.13 10.80 1.17
C GLY A 105 37.09 9.62 1.40
N ILE A 106 36.77 8.45 0.89
CA ILE A 106 37.65 7.27 0.92
C ILE A 106 38.94 7.61 0.19
N LYS A 107 40.09 7.33 0.83
CA LYS A 107 41.42 7.42 0.24
C LYS A 107 42.07 6.05 0.29
N PHE A 108 42.62 5.60 -0.84
CA PHE A 108 43.54 4.46 -0.86
C PHE A 108 44.96 4.99 -0.70
N ASN A 109 45.67 4.49 0.28
CA ASN A 109 47.09 4.78 0.49
C ASN A 109 47.93 3.77 -0.29
#